data_9f2c076b78007140eb6ac267656134d6
#
_entry.id   9f2c076b78007140eb6ac267656134d6
#
_cell.length_a   1.000
_cell.length_b   1.000
_cell.length_c   1.000
_cell.angle_alpha   90.00
_cell.angle_beta   90.00
_cell.angle_gamma   90.00
#
_symmetry.space_group_name_H-M   'P 1'
#
loop_
_entity.id
_entity.type
_entity.pdbx_description
1 polymer ?
#
loop_
_entity_poly.entity_id
_entity_poly.type
_entity_poly.pdbx_seq_one_letter_code
_entity_poly.pdbx_strand_id
1 'polypeptide(L)'
;KLRAELEDLSFKYLNKEAYEEIARKLSEKKKEREEYIVRFKKPLIEKLDEFKIKYEFSARTKHIYSIYKKMIKLNTTFEHIYDLFAIRIILESNDNNECYYVLGITNQLYKPIPHKFHDYISVPKKNNYQSIHNTVLGPDGRPVEIQIRTRRMHEIAEKGVAAHWKYKENFISSDKDLEEWVNWVRDIFQHVKKDEAS
;
A
#
# COMPACT_ATOMS: atom_id res chain seq x y z
N LYS A 1 -2.21 9.09 -2.91
CA LYS A 1 -1.18 9.18 -3.98
C LYS A 1 -0.70 10.63 -4.11
N LEU A 2 -1.55 11.58 -4.44
CA LEU A 2 -1.20 13.00 -4.64
C LEU A 2 -0.44 13.61 -3.44
N ARG A 3 -0.91 13.37 -2.20
CA ARG A 3 -0.25 13.87 -0.99
C ARG A 3 1.23 13.44 -0.92
N ALA A 4 1.52 12.16 -1.15
CA ALA A 4 2.87 11.66 -1.06
C ALA A 4 3.79 12.19 -2.19
N GLU A 5 3.23 12.45 -3.37
CA GLU A 5 3.94 13.10 -4.48
C GLU A 5 4.26 14.57 -4.15
N LEU A 6 3.31 15.27 -3.51
CA LEU A 6 3.53 16.65 -3.05
C LEU A 6 4.54 16.69 -1.88
N GLU A 7 4.49 15.74 -0.95
CA GLU A 7 5.48 15.60 0.12
C GLU A 7 6.89 15.37 -0.43
N ASP A 8 7.05 14.50 -1.44
CA ASP A 8 8.33 14.26 -2.11
C ASP A 8 8.84 15.52 -2.83
N LEU A 9 7.94 16.21 -3.54
CA LEU A 9 8.27 17.45 -4.24
C LEU A 9 8.72 18.53 -3.27
N SER A 10 7.96 18.77 -2.20
CA SER A 10 8.31 19.73 -1.16
C SER A 10 9.67 19.39 -0.52
N PHE A 11 9.90 18.12 -0.20
CA PHE A 11 11.16 17.65 0.38
C PHE A 11 12.34 17.88 -0.56
N LYS A 12 12.15 17.67 -1.86
CA LYS A 12 13.18 17.97 -2.88
C LYS A 12 13.65 19.42 -2.87
N TYR A 13 12.74 20.37 -2.58
CA TYR A 13 13.09 21.80 -2.52
C TYR A 13 13.61 22.21 -1.14
N LEU A 14 13.05 21.67 -0.05
CA LEU A 14 13.40 22.06 1.31
C LEU A 14 14.69 21.42 1.82
N ASN A 15 15.00 20.20 1.35
CA ASN A 15 16.20 19.45 1.76
C ASN A 15 16.77 18.70 0.56
N LYS A 16 17.32 19.46 -0.39
CA LYS A 16 17.79 18.95 -1.67
C LYS A 16 18.87 17.88 -1.51
N GLU A 17 19.85 18.10 -0.62
CA GLU A 17 20.96 17.17 -0.41
C GLU A 17 20.48 15.79 0.07
N ALA A 18 19.65 15.75 1.10
CA ALA A 18 19.10 14.49 1.60
C ALA A 18 18.20 13.80 0.56
N TYR A 19 17.42 14.56 -0.22
CA TYR A 19 16.61 14.03 -1.31
C TYR A 19 17.49 13.37 -2.38
N GLU A 20 18.50 14.04 -2.87
CA GLU A 20 19.41 13.56 -3.92
C GLU A 20 20.21 12.35 -3.46
N GLU A 21 20.69 12.32 -2.20
CA GLU A 21 21.37 11.18 -1.63
C GLU A 21 20.48 9.93 -1.62
N ILE A 22 19.25 10.04 -1.11
CA ILE A 22 18.32 8.92 -1.06
C ILE A 22 17.94 8.48 -2.47
N ALA A 23 17.69 9.40 -3.40
CA ALA A 23 17.35 9.10 -4.79
C ALA A 23 18.49 8.34 -5.48
N ARG A 24 19.75 8.76 -5.29
CA ARG A 24 20.93 8.08 -5.83
C ARG A 24 21.05 6.66 -5.28
N LYS A 25 20.97 6.48 -3.96
CA LYS A 25 21.04 5.17 -3.30
C LYS A 25 19.91 4.22 -3.74
N LEU A 26 18.69 4.75 -3.94
CA LEU A 26 17.59 3.97 -4.50
C LEU A 26 17.87 3.54 -5.94
N SER A 27 18.46 4.40 -6.75
CA SER A 27 18.82 4.11 -8.14
C SER A 27 19.92 3.04 -8.20
N GLU A 28 20.99 3.16 -7.41
CA GLU A 28 22.09 2.20 -7.35
C GLU A 28 21.62 0.79 -6.99
N LYS A 29 20.68 0.67 -6.04
CA LYS A 29 20.09 -0.62 -5.62
C LYS A 29 18.91 -1.10 -6.48
N LYS A 30 18.61 -0.44 -7.60
CA LYS A 30 17.43 -0.77 -8.42
C LYS A 30 17.50 -2.19 -8.95
N LYS A 31 18.63 -2.59 -9.56
CA LYS A 31 18.82 -3.92 -10.15
C LYS A 31 18.76 -5.04 -9.11
N GLU A 32 19.48 -4.89 -8.00
CA GLU A 32 19.44 -5.84 -6.88
C GLU A 32 18.00 -6.03 -6.34
N ARG A 33 17.27 -4.92 -6.21
CA ARG A 33 15.88 -4.94 -5.75
C ARG A 33 14.95 -5.65 -6.73
N GLU A 34 15.11 -5.42 -8.03
CA GLU A 34 14.32 -6.07 -9.08
C GLU A 34 14.56 -7.58 -9.10
N GLU A 35 15.81 -8.01 -9.02
CA GLU A 35 16.19 -9.43 -8.93
C GLU A 35 15.64 -10.07 -7.66
N TYR A 36 15.68 -9.36 -6.53
CA TYR A 36 15.09 -9.84 -5.27
C TYR A 36 13.58 -10.02 -5.38
N ILE A 37 12.86 -9.03 -5.98
CA ILE A 37 11.42 -9.11 -6.20
C ILE A 37 11.05 -10.32 -7.06
N VAL A 38 11.84 -10.61 -8.10
CA VAL A 38 11.62 -11.78 -8.98
C VAL A 38 11.76 -13.07 -8.17
N ARG A 39 12.83 -13.22 -7.40
CA ARG A 39 13.06 -14.42 -6.54
C ARG A 39 11.94 -14.57 -5.49
N PHE A 40 11.53 -13.47 -4.86
CA PHE A 40 10.47 -13.48 -3.88
C PHE A 40 9.12 -13.88 -4.47
N LYS A 41 8.75 -13.38 -5.66
CA LYS A 41 7.44 -13.64 -6.27
C LYS A 41 7.32 -15.08 -6.83
N LYS A 42 8.41 -15.71 -7.21
CA LYS A 42 8.38 -16.99 -7.91
C LYS A 42 7.54 -18.07 -7.19
N PRO A 43 7.77 -18.43 -5.92
CA PRO A 43 6.96 -19.45 -5.24
C PRO A 43 5.51 -19.00 -5.00
N LEU A 44 5.26 -17.69 -4.88
CA LEU A 44 3.89 -17.16 -4.80
C LEU A 44 3.14 -17.36 -6.12
N ILE A 45 3.80 -17.07 -7.26
CA ILE A 45 3.24 -17.27 -8.59
C ILE A 45 2.86 -18.75 -8.76
N GLU A 46 3.79 -19.67 -8.49
CA GLU A 46 3.58 -21.10 -8.61
C GLU A 46 2.36 -21.57 -7.80
N LYS A 47 2.20 -21.09 -6.56
CA LYS A 47 1.06 -21.46 -5.71
C LYS A 47 -0.25 -20.80 -6.15
N LEU A 48 -0.26 -19.54 -6.52
CA LEU A 48 -1.46 -18.86 -6.98
C LEU A 48 -1.98 -19.48 -8.29
N ASP A 49 -1.08 -19.84 -9.20
CA ASP A 49 -1.41 -20.51 -10.46
C ASP A 49 -1.93 -21.94 -10.23
N GLU A 50 -1.35 -22.71 -9.29
CA GLU A 50 -1.83 -24.04 -8.87
C GLU A 50 -3.30 -23.97 -8.42
N PHE A 51 -3.68 -22.94 -7.66
CA PHE A 51 -5.03 -22.72 -7.19
C PHE A 51 -5.93 -21.97 -8.19
N LYS A 52 -5.43 -21.68 -9.40
CA LYS A 52 -6.15 -20.96 -10.47
C LYS A 52 -6.69 -19.59 -10.04
N ILE A 53 -6.01 -18.93 -9.10
CA ILE A 53 -6.34 -17.58 -8.65
C ILE A 53 -5.88 -16.60 -9.73
N LYS A 54 -6.77 -15.68 -10.14
CA LYS A 54 -6.44 -14.61 -11.09
C LYS A 54 -5.97 -13.38 -10.34
N TYR A 55 -4.77 -12.92 -10.66
CA TYR A 55 -4.12 -11.82 -9.95
C TYR A 55 -3.22 -10.98 -10.85
N GLU A 56 -2.91 -9.80 -10.37
CA GLU A 56 -1.85 -8.94 -10.89
C GLU A 56 -0.85 -8.63 -9.77
N PHE A 57 0.45 -8.76 -10.06
CA PHE A 57 1.50 -8.27 -9.16
C PHE A 57 1.89 -6.85 -9.52
N SER A 58 1.93 -5.97 -8.50
CA SER A 58 2.47 -4.64 -8.61
C SER A 58 3.51 -4.41 -7.50
N ALA A 59 4.72 -4.03 -7.88
CA ALA A 59 5.72 -3.59 -6.91
C ALA A 59 5.66 -2.07 -6.78
N ARG A 60 5.61 -1.57 -5.53
CA ARG A 60 5.65 -0.14 -5.26
C ARG A 60 6.88 0.20 -4.44
N THR A 61 7.74 1.06 -4.98
CA THR A 61 8.81 1.70 -4.22
C THR A 61 8.21 2.74 -3.28
N LYS A 62 8.72 2.84 -2.06
CA LYS A 62 8.33 3.89 -1.12
C LYS A 62 8.80 5.25 -1.60
N HIS A 63 8.02 6.27 -1.31
CA HIS A 63 8.35 7.67 -1.56
C HIS A 63 9.60 8.08 -0.77
N ILE A 64 10.44 8.92 -1.37
CA ILE A 64 11.73 9.34 -0.82
C ILE A 64 11.56 10.02 0.55
N TYR A 65 10.58 10.90 0.68
CA TYR A 65 10.28 11.54 1.95
C TYR A 65 9.80 10.55 3.03
N SER A 66 9.06 9.51 2.64
CA SER A 66 8.66 8.45 3.58
C SER A 66 9.86 7.63 4.08
N ILE A 67 10.86 7.42 3.23
CA ILE A 67 12.13 6.78 3.62
C ILE A 67 12.90 7.69 4.58
N TYR A 68 13.04 8.98 4.24
CA TYR A 68 13.70 9.97 5.09
C TYR A 68 13.06 10.07 6.47
N LYS A 69 11.73 10.23 6.55
CA LYS A 69 11.00 10.24 7.85
C LYS A 69 11.31 8.99 8.67
N LYS A 70 11.41 7.85 8.03
CA LYS A 70 11.71 6.60 8.72
C LYS A 70 13.15 6.55 9.23
N MET A 71 14.11 7.03 8.46
CA MET A 71 15.51 7.15 8.89
C MET A 71 15.62 8.03 10.14
N ILE A 72 14.96 9.18 10.14
CA ILE A 72 14.94 10.08 11.32
C ILE A 72 14.27 9.41 12.52
N LYS A 73 13.07 8.84 12.32
CA LYS A 73 12.29 8.21 13.40
C LYS A 73 13.04 7.06 14.08
N LEU A 74 13.80 6.27 13.31
CA LEU A 74 14.54 5.11 13.80
C LEU A 74 16.00 5.45 14.15
N ASN A 75 16.42 6.71 13.97
CA ASN A 75 17.80 7.16 14.09
C ASN A 75 18.78 6.23 13.37
N THR A 76 18.54 5.96 12.09
CA THR A 76 19.25 4.96 11.31
C THR A 76 19.60 5.48 9.92
N THR A 77 20.50 4.80 9.23
CA THR A 77 20.90 5.13 7.86
C THR A 77 20.02 4.42 6.83
N PHE A 78 20.11 4.86 5.57
CA PHE A 78 19.37 4.27 4.44
C PHE A 78 19.62 2.76 4.29
N GLU A 79 20.83 2.30 4.58
CA GLU A 79 21.26 0.91 4.45
C GLU A 79 20.48 -0.04 5.38
N HIS A 80 19.99 0.47 6.50
CA HIS A 80 19.21 -0.28 7.48
C HIS A 80 17.68 -0.16 7.27
N ILE A 81 17.24 0.50 6.20
CA ILE A 81 15.83 0.54 5.83
C ILE A 81 15.54 -0.62 4.87
N TYR A 82 15.00 -1.71 5.38
CA TYR A 82 14.74 -2.92 4.61
C TYR A 82 13.42 -2.89 3.82
N ASP A 83 12.43 -2.09 4.24
CA ASP A 83 11.11 -2.01 3.62
C ASP A 83 11.02 -0.90 2.56
N LEU A 84 11.99 -0.84 1.66
CA LEU A 84 12.06 0.14 0.57
C LEU A 84 10.97 -0.05 -0.49
N PHE A 85 10.33 -1.20 -0.52
CA PHE A 85 9.24 -1.53 -1.45
C PHE A 85 8.18 -2.39 -0.77
N ALA A 86 7.00 -2.39 -1.33
CA ALA A 86 5.92 -3.31 -1.01
C ALA A 86 5.51 -4.08 -2.27
N ILE A 87 5.15 -5.34 -2.10
CA ILE A 87 4.55 -6.15 -3.15
C ILE A 87 3.04 -6.10 -2.97
N ARG A 88 2.33 -5.82 -4.05
CA ARG A 88 0.87 -5.89 -4.07
C ARG A 88 0.42 -7.09 -4.88
N ILE A 89 -0.53 -7.80 -4.33
CA ILE A 89 -1.31 -8.84 -5.01
C ILE A 89 -2.72 -8.28 -5.18
N ILE A 90 -3.08 -8.00 -6.43
CA ILE A 90 -4.39 -7.45 -6.78
C ILE A 90 -5.20 -8.59 -7.41
N LEU A 91 -6.23 -9.04 -6.70
CA LEU A 91 -7.09 -10.13 -7.14
C LEU A 91 -8.14 -9.60 -8.12
N GLU A 92 -8.39 -10.33 -9.20
CA GLU A 92 -9.43 -9.97 -10.17
C GLU A 92 -10.83 -10.18 -9.60
N SER A 93 -10.99 -11.12 -8.69
CA SER A 93 -12.21 -11.35 -7.93
C SER A 93 -12.56 -10.15 -7.05
N ASN A 94 -13.86 -9.97 -6.80
CA ASN A 94 -14.37 -9.03 -5.80
C ASN A 94 -14.74 -9.70 -4.47
N ASP A 95 -14.47 -11.01 -4.33
CA ASP A 95 -14.70 -11.73 -3.08
C ASP A 95 -13.57 -11.43 -2.09
N ASN A 96 -13.94 -10.86 -0.96
CA ASN A 96 -13.00 -10.57 0.13
C ASN A 96 -12.35 -11.85 0.70
N ASN A 97 -13.06 -12.98 0.69
CA ASN A 97 -12.55 -14.25 1.21
C ASN A 97 -11.31 -14.72 0.43
N GLU A 98 -11.24 -14.42 -0.85
CA GLU A 98 -10.07 -14.76 -1.66
C GLU A 98 -8.80 -14.04 -1.18
N CYS A 99 -8.93 -12.83 -0.61
CA CYS A 99 -7.80 -12.13 0.02
C CYS A 99 -7.25 -12.89 1.23
N TYR A 100 -8.12 -13.48 2.06
CA TYR A 100 -7.73 -14.29 3.21
C TYR A 100 -7.15 -15.63 2.80
N TYR A 101 -7.66 -16.21 1.72
CA TYR A 101 -7.08 -17.43 1.14
C TYR A 101 -5.64 -17.17 0.66
N VAL A 102 -5.41 -16.09 -0.06
CA VAL A 102 -4.08 -15.67 -0.52
C VAL A 102 -3.17 -15.33 0.67
N LEU A 103 -3.69 -14.73 1.74
CA LEU A 103 -2.95 -14.54 2.99
C LEU A 103 -2.46 -15.88 3.56
N GLY A 104 -3.32 -16.90 3.58
CA GLY A 104 -2.95 -18.27 4.00
C GLY A 104 -1.79 -18.82 3.18
N ILE A 105 -1.84 -18.68 1.85
CA ILE A 105 -0.76 -19.09 0.94
C ILE A 105 0.55 -18.34 1.27
N THR A 106 0.48 -17.02 1.47
CA THR A 106 1.69 -16.24 1.80
C THR A 106 2.33 -16.67 3.11
N ASN A 107 1.51 -17.01 4.13
CA ASN A 107 1.99 -17.47 5.44
C ASN A 107 2.52 -18.92 5.44
N GLN A 108 2.10 -19.74 4.49
CA GLN A 108 2.71 -21.06 4.26
C GLN A 108 4.11 -20.96 3.63
N LEU A 109 4.30 -20.00 2.74
CA LEU A 109 5.57 -19.82 2.02
C LEU A 109 6.60 -19.01 2.81
N TYR A 110 6.14 -18.03 3.61
CA TYR A 110 7.00 -17.09 4.32
C TYR A 110 6.55 -16.90 5.77
N LYS A 111 7.52 -16.81 6.67
CA LYS A 111 7.25 -16.57 8.09
C LYS A 111 6.72 -15.15 8.31
N PRO A 112 5.46 -14.98 8.80
CA PRO A 112 4.92 -13.66 9.09
C PRO A 112 5.56 -13.01 10.31
N ILE A 113 5.57 -11.66 10.33
CA ILE A 113 5.98 -10.86 11.48
C ILE A 113 4.70 -10.32 12.16
N PRO A 114 4.24 -10.93 13.29
CA PRO A 114 2.89 -10.70 13.83
C PRO A 114 2.57 -9.23 14.13
N HIS A 115 3.50 -8.48 14.73
CA HIS A 115 3.30 -7.07 15.08
C HIS A 115 3.28 -6.11 13.88
N LYS A 116 3.47 -6.63 12.65
CA LYS A 116 3.40 -5.89 11.38
C LYS A 116 2.26 -6.37 10.49
N PHE A 117 1.30 -7.08 11.05
CA PHE A 117 0.08 -7.47 10.38
C PHE A 117 -1.03 -6.45 10.62
N HIS A 118 -1.76 -6.07 9.55
CA HIS A 118 -2.92 -5.20 9.65
C HIS A 118 -3.99 -5.65 8.66
N ASP A 119 -5.18 -5.89 9.17
CA ASP A 119 -6.36 -6.22 8.38
C ASP A 119 -7.25 -4.98 8.21
N TYR A 120 -7.06 -4.28 7.11
CA TYR A 120 -7.90 -3.16 6.71
C TYR A 120 -9.09 -3.57 5.84
N ILE A 121 -9.34 -4.88 5.64
CA ILE A 121 -10.56 -5.37 5.03
C ILE A 121 -11.66 -5.45 6.09
N SER A 122 -11.36 -6.10 7.21
CA SER A 122 -12.29 -6.22 8.34
C SER A 122 -12.49 -4.87 9.06
N VAL A 123 -11.44 -4.06 9.17
CA VAL A 123 -11.49 -2.73 9.80
C VAL A 123 -10.93 -1.68 8.85
N PRO A 124 -11.76 -1.17 7.91
CA PRO A 124 -11.33 -0.16 6.95
C PRO A 124 -10.83 1.12 7.62
N LYS A 125 -9.88 1.80 6.97
CA LYS A 125 -9.45 3.13 7.43
C LYS A 125 -10.58 4.16 7.21
N LYS A 126 -10.52 5.29 7.91
CA LYS A 126 -11.49 6.40 7.80
C LYS A 126 -11.76 6.86 6.36
N ASN A 127 -10.81 6.69 5.46
CA ASN A 127 -10.91 7.03 4.03
C ASN A 127 -11.37 5.84 3.17
N ASN A 128 -12.01 4.84 3.74
CA ASN A 128 -12.46 3.61 3.08
C ASN A 128 -11.35 2.80 2.40
N TYR A 129 -10.09 3.01 2.79
CA TYR A 129 -8.99 2.18 2.32
C TYR A 129 -9.12 0.77 2.89
N GLN A 130 -9.09 -0.24 2.00
CA GLN A 130 -9.14 -1.66 2.34
C GLN A 130 -7.95 -2.39 1.71
N SER A 131 -7.28 -3.22 2.48
CA SER A 131 -6.22 -4.14 2.06
C SER A 131 -5.76 -4.97 3.26
N ILE A 132 -5.32 -6.18 3.06
CA ILE A 132 -4.51 -6.88 4.06
C ILE A 132 -3.06 -6.43 3.89
N HIS A 133 -2.42 -5.99 4.97
CA HIS A 133 -0.99 -5.74 5.04
C HIS A 133 -0.33 -6.81 5.87
N ASN A 134 0.49 -7.62 5.24
CA ASN A 134 1.23 -8.68 5.89
C ASN A 134 2.72 -8.51 5.64
N THR A 135 3.50 -8.37 6.70
CA THR A 135 4.96 -8.32 6.58
C THR A 135 5.52 -9.69 6.89
N VAL A 136 6.29 -10.23 5.98
CA VAL A 136 6.90 -11.56 6.09
C VAL A 136 8.42 -11.50 5.96
N LEU A 137 9.12 -12.53 6.41
CA LEU A 137 10.55 -12.71 6.16
C LEU A 137 10.72 -13.37 4.78
N GLY A 138 11.33 -12.65 3.87
CA GLY A 138 11.68 -13.16 2.53
C GLY A 138 12.90 -14.10 2.53
N PRO A 139 13.36 -14.55 1.35
CA PRO A 139 14.41 -15.56 1.20
C PRO A 139 15.70 -15.28 1.97
N ASP A 140 16.11 -14.01 2.04
CA ASP A 140 17.35 -13.60 2.72
C ASP A 140 17.10 -13.07 4.16
N GLY A 141 15.94 -13.43 4.77
CA GLY A 141 15.53 -12.93 6.08
C GLY A 141 15.13 -11.44 6.07
N ARG A 142 15.08 -10.79 4.92
CA ARG A 142 14.66 -9.37 4.80
C ARG A 142 13.16 -9.26 4.95
N PRO A 143 12.65 -8.29 5.74
CA PRO A 143 11.21 -8.04 5.81
C PRO A 143 10.66 -7.52 4.48
N VAL A 144 9.58 -8.15 4.01
CA VAL A 144 8.83 -7.74 2.81
C VAL A 144 7.37 -7.49 3.19
N GLU A 145 6.86 -6.31 2.90
CA GLU A 145 5.44 -6.00 3.05
C GLU A 145 4.67 -6.50 1.83
N ILE A 146 3.68 -7.35 2.06
CA ILE A 146 2.72 -7.83 1.06
C ILE A 146 1.39 -7.12 1.33
N GLN A 147 0.83 -6.49 0.31
CA GLN A 147 -0.49 -5.90 0.32
C GLN A 147 -1.42 -6.73 -0.56
N ILE A 148 -2.46 -7.33 0.04
CA ILE A 148 -3.42 -8.18 -0.68
C ILE A 148 -4.76 -7.45 -0.70
N ARG A 149 -5.35 -7.30 -1.88
CA ARG A 149 -6.63 -6.63 -2.06
C ARG A 149 -7.29 -7.01 -3.39
N THR A 150 -8.60 -6.88 -3.45
CA THR A 150 -9.36 -7.07 -4.69
C THR A 150 -9.13 -5.91 -5.68
N ARG A 151 -9.51 -6.09 -6.96
CA ARG A 151 -9.47 -5.05 -7.99
C ARG A 151 -10.26 -3.80 -7.54
N ARG A 152 -11.45 -4.00 -6.99
CA ARG A 152 -12.29 -2.91 -6.47
C ARG A 152 -11.58 -2.12 -5.37
N MET A 153 -10.99 -2.79 -4.37
CA MET A 153 -10.23 -2.13 -3.30
C MET A 153 -9.02 -1.37 -3.85
N HIS A 154 -8.38 -1.92 -4.89
CA HIS A 154 -7.27 -1.27 -5.55
C HIS A 154 -7.69 0.04 -6.23
N GLU A 155 -8.79 0.03 -6.96
CA GLU A 155 -9.31 1.22 -7.62
C GLU A 155 -9.68 2.32 -6.62
N ILE A 156 -10.36 1.96 -5.51
CA ILE A 156 -10.67 2.89 -4.43
C ILE A 156 -9.38 3.50 -3.84
N ALA A 157 -8.35 2.68 -3.59
CA ALA A 157 -7.09 3.14 -3.02
C ALA A 157 -6.27 4.04 -3.95
N GLU A 158 -6.32 3.82 -5.28
CA GLU A 158 -5.56 4.63 -6.26
C GLU A 158 -6.28 5.92 -6.67
N LYS A 159 -7.59 5.86 -6.81
CA LYS A 159 -8.40 7.01 -7.24
C LYS A 159 -8.89 7.86 -6.06
N GLY A 160 -8.83 7.31 -4.83
CA GLY A 160 -9.31 7.97 -3.63
C GLY A 160 -10.82 8.17 -3.64
N VAL A 161 -11.28 9.23 -2.99
CA VAL A 161 -12.71 9.59 -2.87
C VAL A 161 -13.41 9.70 -4.23
N ALA A 162 -12.73 10.18 -5.26
CA ALA A 162 -13.30 10.33 -6.61
C ALA A 162 -13.70 9.00 -7.27
N ALA A 163 -13.04 7.88 -6.94
CA ALA A 163 -13.43 6.58 -7.48
C ALA A 163 -14.68 6.01 -6.81
N HIS A 164 -14.87 6.32 -5.54
CA HIS A 164 -16.09 5.97 -4.83
C HIS A 164 -17.34 6.63 -5.46
N TRP A 165 -17.14 7.80 -6.08
CA TRP A 165 -18.12 8.54 -6.83
C TRP A 165 -18.65 7.82 -8.05
N LYS A 166 -17.75 7.44 -8.93
CA LYS A 166 -18.12 6.79 -10.20
C LYS A 166 -18.87 5.47 -10.00
N TYR A 167 -18.65 4.82 -8.84
CA TYR A 167 -19.35 3.60 -8.47
C TYR A 167 -20.73 3.88 -7.84
N LYS A 168 -20.89 5.01 -7.12
CA LYS A 168 -22.18 5.44 -6.54
C LYS A 168 -23.07 6.19 -7.53
N GLU A 169 -22.52 6.85 -8.53
CA GLU A 169 -23.33 7.49 -9.60
C GLU A 169 -24.30 6.50 -10.28
N ASN A 170 -23.94 5.21 -10.32
CA ASN A 170 -24.84 4.16 -10.79
C ASN A 170 -25.85 3.67 -9.74
N PHE A 171 -25.77 4.16 -8.50
CA PHE A 171 -26.60 3.73 -7.36
C PHE A 171 -27.29 4.86 -6.61
N ILE A 172 -27.08 6.13 -6.93
CA ILE A 172 -27.80 7.24 -6.32
C ILE A 172 -29.20 7.26 -6.94
N SER A 173 -30.12 6.58 -6.27
CA SER A 173 -31.54 6.53 -6.65
C SER A 173 -32.45 7.31 -5.70
N SER A 174 -31.91 7.94 -4.63
CA SER A 174 -32.71 8.66 -3.64
C SER A 174 -31.99 9.89 -3.05
N ASP A 175 -32.76 10.88 -2.62
CA ASP A 175 -32.29 12.09 -1.90
C ASP A 175 -31.51 11.73 -0.62
N LYS A 176 -31.85 10.61 0.01
CA LYS A 176 -31.19 10.11 1.22
C LYS A 176 -29.73 9.68 0.97
N ASP A 177 -29.46 9.08 -0.17
CA ASP A 177 -28.10 8.70 -0.56
C ASP A 177 -27.24 9.94 -0.84
N LEU A 178 -27.85 11.00 -1.36
CA LEU A 178 -27.21 12.29 -1.59
C LEU A 178 -26.87 13.00 -0.28
N GLU A 179 -27.77 12.98 0.71
CA GLU A 179 -27.53 13.56 2.03
C GLU A 179 -26.44 12.82 2.81
N GLU A 180 -26.45 11.50 2.82
CA GLU A 180 -25.37 10.69 3.43
C GLU A 180 -24.02 11.00 2.80
N TRP A 181 -24.02 11.20 1.50
CA TRP A 181 -22.83 11.57 0.77
C TRP A 181 -22.32 12.98 1.13
N VAL A 182 -23.19 13.99 1.15
CA VAL A 182 -22.85 15.37 1.54
C VAL A 182 -22.29 15.41 2.96
N ASN A 183 -22.88 14.66 3.88
CA ASN A 183 -22.40 14.55 5.25
C ASN A 183 -21.03 13.90 5.34
N TRP A 184 -20.79 12.82 4.59
CA TRP A 184 -19.50 12.15 4.52
C TRP A 184 -18.39 13.06 3.94
N VAL A 185 -18.66 13.83 2.87
CA VAL A 185 -17.73 14.83 2.33
C VAL A 185 -17.41 15.90 3.37
N ARG A 186 -18.43 16.40 4.09
CA ARG A 186 -18.26 17.38 5.14
C ARG A 186 -17.36 16.86 6.27
N ASP A 187 -17.53 15.62 6.68
CA ASP A 187 -16.71 14.98 7.71
C ASP A 187 -15.24 14.85 7.30
N ILE A 188 -14.97 14.51 6.02
CA ILE A 188 -13.60 14.50 5.51
C ILE A 188 -12.94 15.87 5.61
N PHE A 189 -13.64 16.94 5.19
CA PHE A 189 -13.09 18.30 5.26
C PHE A 189 -12.91 18.80 6.71
N GLN A 190 -13.76 18.38 7.64
CA GLN A 190 -13.62 18.73 9.06
C GLN A 190 -12.43 18.02 9.72
N HIS A 191 -12.12 16.78 9.33
CA HIS A 191 -10.98 16.04 9.87
C HIS A 191 -9.64 16.54 9.30
N VAL A 192 -9.61 17.00 8.05
CA VAL A 192 -8.41 17.63 7.46
C VAL A 192 -8.01 18.89 8.22
N LYS A 193 -8.98 19.69 8.67
CA LYS A 193 -8.73 20.90 9.48
C LYS A 193 -8.23 20.60 10.92
N LYS A 194 -8.55 19.43 11.49
CA LYS A 194 -8.09 19.05 12.83
C LYS A 194 -6.66 18.54 12.85
N ASP A 195 -6.22 17.90 11.77
CA ASP A 195 -4.84 17.39 11.65
C ASP A 195 -3.82 18.51 11.34
N GLU A 196 -4.27 19.70 10.94
CA GLU A 196 -3.43 20.90 10.75
C GLU A 196 -3.28 21.76 12.02
N ALA A 197 -4.04 21.45 13.08
CA ALA A 197 -4.07 22.22 14.33
C ALA A 197 -3.44 21.47 15.53
N SER A 198 -2.74 20.36 15.29
CA SER A 198 -1.97 19.56 16.28
C SER A 198 -0.53 19.36 15.77
#